data_3e1b68889c20abd203be1c3dce801239
#
_entry.id   3e1b68889c20abd203be1c3dce801239
#
_cell.length_a   1.000
_cell.length_b   1.000
_cell.length_c   1.000
_cell.angle_alpha   90.00
_cell.angle_beta   90.00
_cell.angle_gamma   90.00
#
_symmetry.space_group_name_H-M   'P 1'
#
loop_
_entity.id
_entity.type
_entity.pdbx_description
1 polymer ?
#
loop_
_entity_poly.entity_id
_entity_poly.type
_entity_poly.pdbx_seq_one_letter_code
_entity_poly.pdbx_strand_id
1 'polypeptide(L)'
;MGIGGVENMKYEYWFANLNGISNRRKWEIREKVTNVQELYYIEETALKRLDIHDREKESILNGIQEWNLEAEYQKVQRQGVQFIPMIDKRYPKKLRNITSPPYALYVKGILPDEEKKTVAIVGARECSPYGESMAGKFAKVLSKAGIQIVSGMARGVDSAGQWGALEAGGESFGILGCGVDICYPRDEIGLYMELQERGGVISEFPLGTKPLPQHFPARNRIISGLADVVLVMEAKEKSGSLITADMALEQGKDVYALPGPVNSHLSKGCNLLIKQGAGVLLSPEDLLEEWGFLNRQNQQKNNLKKFPLESAENIVYSCLGFHPKYLEQLMERTKYSVTELLDILVGLELKGLIKEISKNNYAIVEEG
;
A
#
# COMPACT_ATOMS: atom_id res chain seq x y z
N MET A 1 -12.75 -24.04 -17.13
CA MET A 1 -12.47 -23.01 -18.17
C MET A 1 -12.43 -23.73 -19.51
N GLY A 2 -13.30 -23.37 -20.47
CA GLY A 2 -13.37 -24.03 -21.76
C GLY A 2 -12.13 -23.69 -22.62
N ILE A 3 -11.75 -24.62 -23.49
CA ILE A 3 -10.58 -24.57 -24.38
C ILE A 3 -10.46 -23.26 -25.18
N GLY A 4 -11.58 -22.56 -25.48
CA GLY A 4 -11.59 -21.26 -26.17
C GLY A 4 -11.12 -20.06 -25.33
N GLY A 5 -11.04 -20.18 -24.00
CA GLY A 5 -10.62 -19.07 -23.12
C GLY A 5 -9.10 -18.90 -23.04
N VAL A 6 -8.34 -19.99 -23.16
CA VAL A 6 -6.87 -19.95 -23.05
C VAL A 6 -6.22 -19.51 -24.36
N GLU A 7 -6.77 -19.94 -25.49
CA GLU A 7 -6.29 -19.53 -26.82
C GLU A 7 -6.39 -18.02 -27.07
N ASN A 8 -7.41 -17.36 -26.51
CA ASN A 8 -7.63 -15.93 -26.67
C ASN A 8 -6.67 -15.08 -25.82
N MET A 9 -6.17 -15.61 -24.68
CA MET A 9 -5.33 -14.87 -23.73
C MET A 9 -3.97 -14.47 -24.32
N LYS A 10 -3.38 -15.27 -25.19
CA LYS A 10 -2.10 -14.91 -25.83
C LYS A 10 -2.23 -13.69 -26.75
N TYR A 11 -3.37 -13.52 -27.42
CA TYR A 11 -3.62 -12.34 -28.25
C TYR A 11 -3.88 -11.10 -27.39
N GLU A 12 -4.59 -11.22 -26.29
CA GLU A 12 -4.74 -10.14 -25.31
C GLU A 12 -3.38 -9.74 -24.71
N TYR A 13 -2.49 -10.73 -24.46
CA TYR A 13 -1.13 -10.48 -24.02
C TYR A 13 -0.31 -9.72 -25.07
N TRP A 14 -0.35 -10.12 -26.32
CA TRP A 14 0.28 -9.41 -27.42
C TRP A 14 -0.21 -7.97 -27.49
N PHE A 15 -1.52 -7.76 -27.50
CA PHE A 15 -2.10 -6.43 -27.62
C PHE A 15 -1.76 -5.54 -26.42
N ALA A 16 -1.77 -6.08 -25.22
CA ALA A 16 -1.35 -5.39 -24.00
C ALA A 16 0.09 -4.85 -24.10
N ASN A 17 0.95 -5.56 -24.82
CA ASN A 17 2.38 -5.24 -24.94
C ASN A 17 2.76 -4.43 -26.19
N LEU A 18 1.81 -4.06 -27.02
CA LEU A 18 2.08 -3.18 -28.18
C LEU A 18 2.60 -1.82 -27.69
N ASN A 19 3.76 -1.44 -28.21
CA ASN A 19 4.36 -0.13 -27.96
C ASN A 19 3.62 0.96 -28.73
N GLY A 20 3.64 2.20 -28.23
CA GLY A 20 3.05 3.35 -28.94
C GLY A 20 1.53 3.50 -28.82
N ILE A 21 0.83 2.55 -28.18
CA ILE A 21 -0.59 2.64 -27.89
C ILE A 21 -0.76 2.77 -26.37
N SER A 22 -1.36 3.87 -25.90
CA SER A 22 -1.60 4.09 -24.47
C SER A 22 -2.68 3.14 -23.93
N ASN A 23 -2.69 2.88 -22.61
CA ASN A 23 -3.71 2.04 -21.98
C ASN A 23 -5.13 2.49 -22.34
N ARG A 24 -5.41 3.79 -22.24
CA ARG A 24 -6.70 4.36 -22.62
C ARG A 24 -7.07 4.03 -24.06
N ARG A 25 -6.13 4.19 -25.01
CA ARG A 25 -6.38 3.87 -26.41
C ARG A 25 -6.56 2.37 -26.63
N LYS A 26 -5.83 1.53 -25.90
CA LYS A 26 -6.05 0.07 -25.92
C LYS A 26 -7.47 -0.29 -25.49
N TRP A 27 -8.00 0.37 -24.45
CA TRP A 27 -9.40 0.22 -24.04
C TRP A 27 -10.36 0.60 -25.15
N GLU A 28 -10.21 1.79 -25.74
CA GLU A 28 -11.07 2.31 -26.82
C GLU A 28 -11.03 1.42 -28.07
N ILE A 29 -9.85 0.92 -28.45
CA ILE A 29 -9.68 -0.01 -29.57
C ILE A 29 -10.36 -1.35 -29.25
N ARG A 30 -10.14 -1.86 -28.03
CA ARG A 30 -10.71 -3.14 -27.58
C ARG A 30 -12.24 -3.14 -27.58
N GLU A 31 -12.88 -2.02 -27.27
CA GLU A 31 -14.34 -1.86 -27.36
C GLU A 31 -14.86 -1.88 -28.80
N LYS A 32 -14.05 -1.45 -29.77
CA LYS A 32 -14.41 -1.44 -31.20
C LYS A 32 -14.23 -2.79 -31.91
N VAL A 33 -13.44 -3.70 -31.32
CA VAL A 33 -13.18 -5.02 -31.89
C VAL A 33 -13.80 -6.12 -31.04
N THR A 34 -14.42 -7.10 -31.70
CA THR A 34 -15.06 -8.22 -31.01
C THR A 34 -14.02 -9.11 -30.32
N ASN A 35 -12.89 -9.32 -31.00
CA ASN A 35 -11.82 -10.19 -30.55
C ASN A 35 -10.44 -9.66 -31.01
N VAL A 36 -9.48 -9.58 -30.10
CA VAL A 36 -8.10 -9.15 -30.42
C VAL A 36 -7.40 -10.13 -31.37
N GLN A 37 -7.80 -11.40 -31.39
CA GLN A 37 -7.31 -12.35 -32.36
C GLN A 37 -7.61 -11.92 -33.83
N GLU A 38 -8.77 -11.34 -34.08
CA GLU A 38 -9.11 -10.78 -35.40
C GLU A 38 -8.16 -9.64 -35.79
N LEU A 39 -7.75 -8.82 -34.77
CA LEU A 39 -6.79 -7.74 -35.00
C LEU A 39 -5.37 -8.27 -35.27
N TYR A 40 -5.00 -9.41 -34.71
CA TYR A 40 -3.71 -10.06 -34.98
C TYR A 40 -3.61 -10.62 -36.41
N TYR A 41 -4.71 -11.14 -36.94
CA TYR A 41 -4.79 -11.69 -38.31
C TYR A 41 -5.36 -10.71 -39.35
N ILE A 42 -5.49 -9.43 -38.96
CA ILE A 42 -6.12 -8.43 -39.86
C ILE A 42 -5.28 -8.18 -41.10
N GLU A 43 -5.94 -8.17 -42.26
CA GLU A 43 -5.28 -7.72 -43.48
C GLU A 43 -5.02 -6.20 -43.45
N GLU A 44 -3.90 -5.77 -44.02
CA GLU A 44 -3.51 -4.34 -44.02
C GLU A 44 -4.61 -3.43 -44.64
N THR A 45 -5.34 -3.92 -45.66
CA THR A 45 -6.45 -3.21 -46.26
C THR A 45 -7.63 -2.99 -45.32
N ALA A 46 -7.91 -3.98 -44.45
CA ALA A 46 -8.97 -3.90 -43.45
C ALA A 46 -8.51 -3.02 -42.26
N LEU A 47 -7.26 -3.12 -41.87
CA LEU A 47 -6.67 -2.30 -40.80
C LEU A 47 -6.72 -0.80 -41.19
N LYS A 48 -6.46 -0.46 -42.45
CA LYS A 48 -6.55 0.93 -42.92
C LYS A 48 -7.95 1.53 -42.77
N ARG A 49 -9.00 0.72 -42.77
CA ARG A 49 -10.41 1.15 -42.64
C ARG A 49 -10.84 1.33 -41.17
N LEU A 50 -10.06 0.82 -40.22
CA LEU A 50 -10.37 1.03 -38.81
C LEU A 50 -10.19 2.50 -38.45
N ASP A 51 -11.15 3.02 -37.68
CA ASP A 51 -11.13 4.37 -37.12
C ASP A 51 -10.18 4.44 -35.90
N ILE A 52 -8.88 4.31 -36.17
CA ILE A 52 -7.76 4.43 -35.23
C ILE A 52 -6.64 5.23 -35.92
N HIS A 53 -5.75 5.82 -35.10
CA HIS A 53 -4.66 6.65 -35.62
C HIS A 53 -3.64 5.84 -36.44
N ASP A 54 -3.05 6.44 -37.45
CA ASP A 54 -2.08 5.74 -38.32
C ASP A 54 -0.87 5.22 -37.53
N ARG A 55 -0.40 5.94 -36.52
CA ARG A 55 0.65 5.48 -35.59
C ARG A 55 0.24 4.19 -34.84
N GLU A 56 -1.04 4.06 -34.49
CA GLU A 56 -1.56 2.86 -33.83
C GLU A 56 -1.65 1.69 -34.82
N LYS A 57 -2.03 1.95 -36.08
CA LYS A 57 -2.00 0.94 -37.13
C LYS A 57 -0.58 0.42 -37.37
N GLU A 58 0.41 1.32 -37.41
CA GLU A 58 1.80 0.96 -37.58
C GLU A 58 2.29 0.11 -36.36
N SER A 59 1.92 0.48 -35.13
CA SER A 59 2.24 -0.29 -33.94
C SER A 59 1.67 -1.72 -33.98
N ILE A 60 0.46 -1.89 -34.51
CA ILE A 60 -0.18 -3.19 -34.69
C ILE A 60 0.59 -4.02 -35.71
N LEU A 61 0.89 -3.45 -36.91
CA LEU A 61 1.62 -4.15 -37.97
C LEU A 61 3.01 -4.58 -37.53
N ASN A 62 3.76 -3.69 -36.86
CA ASN A 62 5.07 -4.00 -36.32
C ASN A 62 4.99 -5.12 -35.26
N GLY A 63 3.99 -5.04 -34.37
CA GLY A 63 3.77 -6.07 -33.37
C GLY A 63 3.41 -7.44 -33.96
N ILE A 64 2.70 -7.50 -35.08
CA ILE A 64 2.43 -8.77 -35.80
C ILE A 64 3.71 -9.37 -36.36
N GLN A 65 4.59 -8.53 -36.93
CA GLN A 65 5.83 -8.98 -37.57
C GLN A 65 6.94 -9.37 -36.60
N GLU A 66 7.09 -8.62 -35.50
CA GLU A 66 8.22 -8.74 -34.59
C GLU A 66 8.01 -9.75 -33.47
N TRP A 67 6.75 -10.11 -33.13
CA TRP A 67 6.43 -10.93 -31.97
C TRP A 67 6.31 -12.42 -32.30
N ASN A 68 7.10 -13.23 -31.63
CA ASN A 68 6.79 -14.64 -31.48
C ASN A 68 5.79 -14.82 -30.34
N LEU A 69 4.50 -14.70 -30.69
CA LEU A 69 3.36 -14.71 -29.76
C LEU A 69 3.40 -15.88 -28.77
N GLU A 70 3.67 -17.09 -29.26
CA GLU A 70 3.66 -18.31 -28.44
C GLU A 70 4.84 -18.31 -27.45
N ALA A 71 6.04 -18.00 -27.94
CA ALA A 71 7.24 -17.96 -27.12
C ALA A 71 7.16 -16.89 -26.01
N GLU A 72 6.64 -15.69 -26.34
CA GLU A 72 6.52 -14.61 -25.40
C GLU A 72 5.46 -14.90 -24.33
N TYR A 73 4.31 -15.46 -24.71
CA TYR A 73 3.27 -15.82 -23.74
C TYR A 73 3.72 -16.98 -22.81
N GLN A 74 4.45 -17.95 -23.35
CA GLN A 74 5.02 -19.05 -22.52
C GLN A 74 6.04 -18.54 -21.48
N LYS A 75 6.78 -17.48 -21.76
CA LYS A 75 7.70 -16.90 -20.73
C LYS A 75 6.94 -16.46 -19.47
N VAL A 76 5.77 -15.83 -19.65
CA VAL A 76 4.92 -15.40 -18.53
C VAL A 76 4.46 -16.60 -17.72
N GLN A 77 3.99 -17.65 -18.39
CA GLN A 77 3.49 -18.87 -17.74
C GLN A 77 4.60 -19.60 -16.97
N ARG A 78 5.80 -19.73 -17.57
CA ARG A 78 6.95 -20.39 -16.92
C ARG A 78 7.44 -19.67 -15.67
N GLN A 79 7.22 -18.36 -15.55
CA GLN A 79 7.58 -17.57 -14.38
C GLN A 79 6.48 -17.55 -13.29
N GLY A 80 5.40 -18.31 -13.47
CA GLY A 80 4.27 -18.35 -12.54
C GLY A 80 3.51 -17.03 -12.45
N VAL A 81 3.63 -16.15 -13.46
CA VAL A 81 2.96 -14.86 -13.50
C VAL A 81 1.57 -15.01 -14.10
N GLN A 82 0.57 -14.52 -13.42
CA GLN A 82 -0.78 -14.41 -13.94
C GLN A 82 -0.89 -13.14 -14.79
N PHE A 83 -1.38 -13.28 -16.01
CA PHE A 83 -1.74 -12.17 -16.88
C PHE A 83 -3.26 -11.97 -16.83
N ILE A 84 -3.71 -10.80 -16.42
CA ILE A 84 -5.13 -10.49 -16.17
C ILE A 84 -5.51 -9.25 -16.97
N PRO A 85 -5.98 -9.42 -18.23
CA PRO A 85 -6.44 -8.31 -19.04
C PRO A 85 -7.81 -7.79 -18.57
N MET A 86 -8.18 -6.60 -19.01
CA MET A 86 -9.43 -5.93 -18.67
C MET A 86 -10.70 -6.76 -18.91
N ILE A 87 -10.65 -7.71 -19.82
CA ILE A 87 -11.79 -8.60 -20.16
C ILE A 87 -11.91 -9.79 -19.20
N ASP A 88 -10.87 -10.09 -18.43
CA ASP A 88 -10.90 -11.17 -17.44
C ASP A 88 -11.86 -10.79 -16.30
N LYS A 89 -12.67 -11.75 -15.85
CA LYS A 89 -13.61 -11.55 -14.74
C LYS A 89 -12.91 -11.22 -13.41
N ARG A 90 -11.64 -11.63 -13.27
CA ARG A 90 -10.80 -11.35 -12.09
C ARG A 90 -10.22 -9.94 -12.10
N TYR A 91 -10.32 -9.20 -13.22
CA TYR A 91 -9.81 -7.83 -13.27
C TYR A 91 -10.57 -6.94 -12.29
N PRO A 92 -9.87 -6.24 -11.35
CA PRO A 92 -10.51 -5.48 -10.29
C PRO A 92 -11.47 -4.42 -10.81
N LYS A 93 -12.73 -4.49 -10.35
CA LYS A 93 -13.78 -3.53 -10.76
C LYS A 93 -13.40 -2.10 -10.40
N LYS A 94 -12.76 -1.92 -9.23
CA LYS A 94 -12.29 -0.61 -8.77
C LYS A 94 -11.36 0.06 -9.79
N LEU A 95 -10.51 -0.71 -10.48
CA LEU A 95 -9.57 -0.17 -11.47
C LEU A 95 -10.22 0.21 -12.81
N ARG A 96 -11.42 -0.30 -13.12
CA ARG A 96 -12.12 0.07 -14.37
C ARG A 96 -12.52 1.54 -14.41
N ASN A 97 -12.75 2.13 -13.25
CA ASN A 97 -13.32 3.47 -13.08
C ASN A 97 -12.27 4.56 -12.82
N ILE A 98 -10.98 4.22 -12.73
CA ILE A 98 -9.93 5.22 -12.52
C ILE A 98 -9.57 5.93 -13.84
N THR A 99 -9.02 7.11 -13.74
CA THR A 99 -8.43 7.80 -14.88
C THR A 99 -7.31 6.96 -15.47
N SER A 100 -7.41 6.61 -16.77
CA SER A 100 -6.43 5.76 -17.48
C SER A 100 -6.21 4.38 -16.81
N PRO A 101 -7.23 3.50 -16.80
CA PRO A 101 -7.10 2.19 -16.20
C PRO A 101 -6.04 1.35 -16.92
N PRO A 102 -5.28 0.47 -16.23
CA PRO A 102 -4.38 -0.47 -16.87
C PRO A 102 -5.14 -1.38 -17.84
N TYR A 103 -4.61 -1.61 -19.04
CA TYR A 103 -5.21 -2.58 -19.97
C TYR A 103 -5.13 -4.01 -19.45
N ALA A 104 -4.05 -4.32 -18.77
CA ALA A 104 -3.81 -5.61 -18.13
C ALA A 104 -2.97 -5.45 -16.86
N LEU A 105 -3.05 -6.46 -16.00
CA LEU A 105 -2.23 -6.61 -14.82
C LEU A 105 -1.40 -7.88 -14.93
N TYR A 106 -0.15 -7.80 -14.49
CA TYR A 106 0.74 -8.90 -14.22
C TYR A 106 0.78 -9.13 -12.72
N VAL A 107 0.57 -10.37 -12.28
CA VAL A 107 0.40 -10.68 -10.85
C VAL A 107 1.24 -11.90 -10.46
N LYS A 108 2.02 -11.79 -9.41
CA LYS A 108 2.59 -12.90 -8.64
C LYS A 108 1.89 -12.96 -7.28
N GLY A 109 1.38 -14.13 -6.90
CA GLY A 109 0.48 -14.27 -5.77
C GLY A 109 -0.98 -14.12 -6.20
N ILE A 110 -1.77 -13.36 -5.44
CA ILE A 110 -3.21 -13.14 -5.68
C ILE A 110 -3.52 -11.66 -5.91
N LEU A 111 -4.72 -11.37 -6.36
CA LEU A 111 -5.29 -10.01 -6.35
C LEU A 111 -6.01 -9.74 -5.03
N PRO A 112 -6.18 -8.45 -4.63
CA PRO A 112 -7.04 -8.10 -3.52
C PRO A 112 -8.45 -8.65 -3.71
N ASP A 113 -9.02 -9.16 -2.63
CA ASP A 113 -10.42 -9.59 -2.57
C ASP A 113 -11.33 -8.36 -2.60
N GLU A 114 -12.22 -8.25 -3.57
CA GLU A 114 -13.14 -7.12 -3.74
C GLU A 114 -14.19 -7.00 -2.64
N GLU A 115 -14.47 -8.09 -1.92
CA GLU A 115 -15.44 -8.11 -0.79
C GLU A 115 -14.81 -7.60 0.52
N LYS A 116 -13.49 -7.51 0.59
CA LYS A 116 -12.76 -6.97 1.74
C LYS A 116 -12.44 -5.49 1.54
N LYS A 117 -12.48 -4.74 2.63
CA LYS A 117 -11.98 -3.35 2.61
C LYS A 117 -10.46 -3.36 2.36
N THR A 118 -10.02 -2.47 1.50
CA THR A 118 -8.60 -2.32 1.13
C THR A 118 -8.14 -0.91 1.46
N VAL A 119 -7.06 -0.78 2.20
CA VAL A 119 -6.49 0.49 2.63
C VAL A 119 -5.10 0.67 2.03
N ALA A 120 -4.85 1.82 1.40
CA ALA A 120 -3.52 2.19 0.98
C ALA A 120 -2.78 2.90 2.11
N ILE A 121 -1.57 2.45 2.44
CA ILE A 121 -0.66 3.13 3.38
C ILE A 121 0.53 3.63 2.58
N VAL A 122 0.71 4.96 2.51
CA VAL A 122 1.75 5.59 1.72
C VAL A 122 2.47 6.69 2.51
N GLY A 123 3.73 6.99 2.11
CA GLY A 123 4.45 8.04 2.79
C GLY A 123 5.88 8.24 2.32
N ALA A 124 6.71 8.80 3.21
CA ALA A 124 8.10 9.10 2.95
C ALA A 124 8.94 7.83 2.82
N ARG A 125 9.85 7.79 1.83
CA ARG A 125 10.84 6.72 1.66
C ARG A 125 11.92 6.76 2.74
N GLU A 126 12.25 7.95 3.20
CA GLU A 126 13.14 8.23 4.34
C GLU A 126 12.27 8.80 5.45
N CYS A 127 11.50 7.93 6.11
CA CYS A 127 10.61 8.31 7.20
C CYS A 127 11.39 8.40 8.53
N SER A 128 10.77 9.04 9.51
CA SER A 128 11.25 9.03 10.87
C SER A 128 10.87 7.69 11.56
N PRO A 129 11.50 7.36 12.71
CA PRO A 129 11.05 6.23 13.54
C PRO A 129 9.57 6.32 13.94
N TYR A 130 9.04 7.54 14.09
CA TYR A 130 7.62 7.77 14.34
C TYR A 130 6.76 7.34 13.15
N GLY A 131 7.09 7.81 11.93
CA GLY A 131 6.34 7.45 10.72
C GLY A 131 6.39 5.95 10.43
N GLU A 132 7.55 5.33 10.61
CA GLU A 132 7.73 3.88 10.45
C GLU A 132 6.89 3.09 11.45
N SER A 133 6.99 3.43 12.75
CA SER A 133 6.23 2.80 13.82
C SER A 133 4.72 2.93 13.62
N MET A 134 4.25 4.13 13.25
CA MET A 134 2.83 4.37 13.01
C MET A 134 2.31 3.63 11.78
N ALA A 135 3.07 3.58 10.68
CA ALA A 135 2.69 2.81 9.50
C ALA A 135 2.50 1.32 9.83
N GLY A 136 3.46 0.74 10.56
CA GLY A 136 3.37 -0.65 11.02
C GLY A 136 2.19 -0.89 11.98
N LYS A 137 1.99 0.00 12.96
CA LYS A 137 0.90 -0.10 13.94
C LYS A 137 -0.48 -0.03 13.27
N PHE A 138 -0.71 0.97 12.42
CA PHE A 138 -1.98 1.10 11.68
C PHE A 138 -2.24 -0.13 10.82
N ALA A 139 -1.25 -0.57 10.03
CA ALA A 139 -1.40 -1.74 9.19
C ALA A 139 -1.72 -3.00 10.00
N LYS A 140 -1.02 -3.21 11.13
CA LYS A 140 -1.22 -4.36 12.01
C LYS A 140 -2.62 -4.43 12.60
N VAL A 141 -3.13 -3.31 13.10
CA VAL A 141 -4.48 -3.25 13.70
C VAL A 141 -5.56 -3.42 12.62
N LEU A 142 -5.42 -2.73 11.50
CA LEU A 142 -6.35 -2.84 10.37
C LEU A 142 -6.39 -4.27 9.81
N SER A 143 -5.25 -4.90 9.64
CA SER A 143 -5.16 -6.28 9.13
C SER A 143 -5.76 -7.31 10.08
N LYS A 144 -5.61 -7.14 11.42
CA LYS A 144 -6.29 -7.98 12.40
C LYS A 144 -7.82 -7.88 12.31
N ALA A 145 -8.34 -6.76 11.83
CA ALA A 145 -9.77 -6.57 11.54
C ALA A 145 -10.20 -7.10 10.16
N GLY A 146 -9.31 -7.78 9.41
CA GLY A 146 -9.60 -8.35 8.09
C GLY A 146 -9.47 -7.35 6.93
N ILE A 147 -8.89 -6.18 7.16
CA ILE A 147 -8.66 -5.17 6.14
C ILE A 147 -7.35 -5.47 5.41
N GLN A 148 -7.39 -5.40 4.08
CA GLN A 148 -6.23 -5.62 3.20
C GLN A 148 -5.40 -4.34 3.08
N ILE A 149 -4.08 -4.48 3.02
CA ILE A 149 -3.18 -3.34 2.86
C ILE A 149 -2.56 -3.34 1.47
N VAL A 150 -2.63 -2.21 0.77
CA VAL A 150 -1.98 -1.99 -0.52
C VAL A 150 -0.97 -0.85 -0.40
N SER A 151 0.20 -1.01 -1.01
CA SER A 151 1.23 0.03 -1.05
C SER A 151 2.18 -0.13 -2.24
N GLY A 152 3.17 0.74 -2.33
CA GLY A 152 4.11 0.79 -3.44
C GLY A 152 5.39 -0.03 -3.25
N MET A 153 5.54 -0.76 -2.18
CA MET A 153 6.78 -1.52 -1.86
C MET A 153 8.04 -0.62 -1.90
N ALA A 154 7.89 0.67 -1.60
CA ALA A 154 9.02 1.57 -1.43
C ALA A 154 9.61 1.41 -0.01
N ARG A 155 10.87 1.82 0.19
CA ARG A 155 11.45 1.91 1.54
C ARG A 155 10.61 2.81 2.45
N GLY A 156 10.76 2.66 3.75
CA GLY A 156 10.14 3.52 4.75
C GLY A 156 8.67 3.18 4.98
N VAL A 157 7.78 4.15 4.87
CA VAL A 157 6.35 3.99 5.22
C VAL A 157 5.68 2.83 4.47
N ASP A 158 5.93 2.69 3.17
CA ASP A 158 5.30 1.65 2.35
C ASP A 158 5.67 0.25 2.87
N SER A 159 6.99 -0.01 3.03
CA SER A 159 7.47 -1.31 3.51
C SER A 159 7.06 -1.56 4.96
N ALA A 160 7.12 -0.55 5.84
CA ALA A 160 6.70 -0.68 7.24
C ALA A 160 5.20 -1.04 7.34
N GLY A 161 4.34 -0.39 6.56
CA GLY A 161 2.92 -0.72 6.49
C GLY A 161 2.66 -2.14 5.98
N GLN A 162 3.35 -2.56 4.93
CA GLN A 162 3.20 -3.90 4.36
C GLN A 162 3.70 -4.99 5.32
N TRP A 163 4.86 -4.80 5.97
CA TRP A 163 5.34 -5.71 7.01
C TRP A 163 4.38 -5.78 8.19
N GLY A 164 3.85 -4.65 8.67
CA GLY A 164 2.87 -4.63 9.76
C GLY A 164 1.63 -5.46 9.46
N ALA A 165 1.13 -5.44 8.21
CA ALA A 165 0.02 -6.27 7.77
C ALA A 165 0.37 -7.76 7.79
N LEU A 166 1.53 -8.12 7.22
CA LEU A 166 2.00 -9.51 7.14
C LEU A 166 2.28 -10.10 8.54
N GLU A 167 2.91 -9.33 9.43
CA GLU A 167 3.15 -9.75 10.83
C GLU A 167 1.85 -10.00 11.60
N ALA A 168 0.80 -9.28 11.27
CA ALA A 168 -0.53 -9.49 11.86
C ALA A 168 -1.27 -10.72 11.31
N GLY A 169 -0.69 -11.43 10.34
CA GLY A 169 -1.35 -12.55 9.65
C GLY A 169 -2.30 -12.12 8.54
N GLY A 170 -2.31 -10.83 8.18
CA GLY A 170 -3.14 -10.27 7.11
C GLY A 170 -2.52 -10.38 5.73
N GLU A 171 -3.26 -9.94 4.73
CA GLU A 171 -2.86 -9.90 3.33
C GLU A 171 -2.34 -8.51 2.95
N SER A 172 -1.24 -8.45 2.19
CA SER A 172 -0.73 -7.19 1.67
C SER A 172 -0.35 -7.28 0.20
N PHE A 173 -0.47 -6.15 -0.51
CA PHE A 173 -0.29 -6.09 -1.96
C PHE A 173 0.69 -4.99 -2.33
N GLY A 174 1.75 -5.39 -3.06
CA GLY A 174 2.77 -4.48 -3.56
C GLY A 174 2.51 -4.11 -5.02
N ILE A 175 2.27 -2.84 -5.30
CA ILE A 175 2.11 -2.37 -6.67
C ILE A 175 3.47 -1.88 -7.16
N LEU A 176 3.95 -2.36 -8.31
CA LEU A 176 5.28 -2.04 -8.81
C LEU A 176 5.28 -1.05 -9.98
N GLY A 177 6.35 -0.25 -10.07
CA GLY A 177 6.67 0.59 -11.22
C GLY A 177 7.65 -0.08 -12.21
N CYS A 178 7.70 -1.41 -12.22
CA CYS A 178 8.53 -2.24 -13.09
C CYS A 178 7.84 -3.59 -13.32
N GLY A 179 8.44 -4.48 -14.12
CA GLY A 179 7.91 -5.84 -14.26
C GLY A 179 7.86 -6.57 -12.93
N VAL A 180 6.84 -7.43 -12.73
CA VAL A 180 6.66 -8.21 -11.49
C VAL A 180 7.77 -9.23 -11.24
N ASP A 181 8.62 -9.47 -12.21
CA ASP A 181 9.83 -10.30 -12.14
C ASP A 181 11.06 -9.56 -11.59
N ILE A 182 10.93 -8.25 -11.31
CA ILE A 182 12.01 -7.40 -10.82
C ILE A 182 11.67 -6.87 -9.42
N CYS A 183 12.45 -7.27 -8.41
CA CYS A 183 12.36 -6.67 -7.09
C CYS A 183 13.00 -5.28 -7.08
N TYR A 184 12.19 -4.26 -6.77
CA TYR A 184 12.69 -2.89 -6.60
C TYR A 184 11.93 -2.16 -5.48
N PRO A 185 12.66 -1.58 -4.50
CA PRO A 185 14.12 -1.58 -4.36
C PRO A 185 14.64 -2.99 -3.98
N ARG A 186 15.92 -3.27 -4.29
CA ARG A 186 16.51 -4.60 -4.06
C ARG A 186 16.60 -4.98 -2.58
N ASP A 187 16.71 -3.99 -1.72
CA ASP A 187 16.82 -4.18 -0.27
C ASP A 187 15.53 -4.77 0.31
N GLU A 188 14.39 -4.59 -0.36
CA GLU A 188 13.07 -5.10 0.05
C GLU A 188 12.80 -6.52 -0.49
N ILE A 189 13.83 -7.30 -0.79
CA ILE A 189 13.67 -8.66 -1.34
C ILE A 189 12.89 -9.57 -0.40
N GLY A 190 13.06 -9.44 0.92
CA GLY A 190 12.30 -10.20 1.92
C GLY A 190 10.82 -9.89 1.81
N LEU A 191 10.44 -8.62 1.78
CA LEU A 191 9.06 -8.17 1.61
C LEU A 191 8.48 -8.65 0.28
N TYR A 192 9.25 -8.53 -0.81
CA TYR A 192 8.84 -8.97 -2.14
C TYR A 192 8.49 -10.46 -2.18
N MET A 193 9.23 -11.32 -1.46
CA MET A 193 8.96 -12.75 -1.38
C MET A 193 7.70 -13.04 -0.54
N GLU A 194 7.59 -12.43 0.64
CA GLU A 194 6.44 -12.60 1.52
C GLU A 194 5.13 -12.12 0.88
N LEU A 195 5.15 -11.02 0.13
CA LEU A 195 3.97 -10.53 -0.60
C LEU A 195 3.47 -11.52 -1.64
N GLN A 196 4.35 -12.29 -2.30
CA GLN A 196 3.95 -13.30 -3.27
C GLN A 196 3.23 -14.49 -2.62
N GLU A 197 3.55 -14.80 -1.38
CA GLU A 197 2.97 -15.94 -0.64
C GLU A 197 1.70 -15.56 0.12
N ARG A 198 1.64 -14.34 0.65
CA ARG A 198 0.61 -13.88 1.59
C ARG A 198 -0.15 -12.66 1.10
N GLY A 199 -0.25 -12.51 -0.21
CA GLY A 199 -0.90 -11.42 -0.88
C GLY A 199 -0.55 -11.41 -2.35
N GLY A 200 -0.02 -10.30 -2.87
CA GLY A 200 0.38 -10.24 -4.27
C GLY A 200 1.34 -9.11 -4.59
N VAL A 201 2.13 -9.33 -5.62
CA VAL A 201 2.93 -8.32 -6.30
C VAL A 201 2.29 -8.08 -7.66
N ILE A 202 1.91 -6.83 -7.93
CA ILE A 202 1.06 -6.44 -9.05
C ILE A 202 1.73 -5.34 -9.87
N SER A 203 1.66 -5.42 -11.18
CA SER A 203 2.16 -4.37 -12.08
C SER A 203 1.33 -4.29 -13.36
N GLU A 204 1.28 -3.11 -13.95
CA GLU A 204 0.80 -2.93 -15.32
C GLU A 204 1.90 -3.10 -16.38
N PHE A 205 3.16 -3.17 -15.94
CA PHE A 205 4.31 -3.26 -16.83
C PHE A 205 4.66 -4.70 -17.17
N PRO A 206 5.01 -4.98 -18.44
CA PRO A 206 5.47 -6.30 -18.86
C PRO A 206 6.70 -6.78 -18.10
N LEU A 207 6.92 -8.10 -18.14
CA LEU A 207 8.13 -8.72 -17.61
C LEU A 207 9.39 -8.10 -18.19
N GLY A 208 10.44 -7.97 -17.37
CA GLY A 208 11.70 -7.35 -17.77
C GLY A 208 11.68 -5.82 -17.84
N THR A 209 10.54 -5.16 -17.61
CA THR A 209 10.48 -3.68 -17.60
C THR A 209 11.26 -3.14 -16.43
N LYS A 210 12.28 -2.33 -16.70
CA LYS A 210 13.15 -1.72 -15.68
C LYS A 210 12.41 -0.66 -14.86
N PRO A 211 12.79 -0.47 -13.58
CA PRO A 211 12.24 0.59 -12.74
C PRO A 211 12.76 1.96 -13.19
N LEU A 212 11.94 2.69 -13.92
CA LEU A 212 12.25 4.04 -14.40
C LEU A 212 11.52 5.09 -13.55
N PRO A 213 12.11 6.28 -13.31
CA PRO A 213 11.53 7.31 -12.47
C PRO A 213 10.08 7.70 -12.83
N GLN A 214 9.75 7.77 -14.12
CA GLN A 214 8.41 8.11 -14.60
C GLN A 214 7.35 7.03 -14.32
N HIS A 215 7.75 5.78 -14.10
CA HIS A 215 6.81 4.69 -13.83
C HIS A 215 6.20 4.78 -12.42
N PHE A 216 6.92 5.34 -11.44
CA PHE A 216 6.45 5.40 -10.05
C PHE A 216 5.24 6.31 -9.86
N PRO A 217 5.23 7.57 -10.37
CA PRO A 217 4.03 8.39 -10.34
C PRO A 217 2.86 7.76 -11.12
N ALA A 218 3.13 7.20 -12.30
CA ALA A 218 2.10 6.56 -13.11
C ALA A 218 1.45 5.37 -12.38
N ARG A 219 2.24 4.56 -11.66
CA ARG A 219 1.79 3.42 -10.89
C ARG A 219 0.88 3.83 -9.71
N ASN A 220 1.09 5.00 -9.10
CA ASN A 220 0.38 5.42 -7.89
C ASN A 220 -1.15 5.46 -8.07
N ARG A 221 -1.64 5.71 -9.30
CA ARG A 221 -3.08 5.63 -9.60
C ARG A 221 -3.68 4.23 -9.39
N ILE A 222 -2.85 3.19 -9.48
CA ILE A 222 -3.28 1.81 -9.23
C ILE A 222 -3.34 1.55 -7.72
N ILE A 223 -2.42 2.12 -6.94
CA ILE A 223 -2.46 2.03 -5.47
C ILE A 223 -3.76 2.65 -4.96
N SER A 224 -4.02 3.92 -5.29
CA SER A 224 -5.25 4.59 -4.90
C SER A 224 -6.50 3.93 -5.50
N GLY A 225 -6.39 3.42 -6.73
CA GLY A 225 -7.50 2.76 -7.44
C GLY A 225 -7.96 1.45 -6.79
N LEU A 226 -7.05 0.66 -6.25
CA LEU A 226 -7.36 -0.58 -5.54
C LEU A 226 -7.88 -0.31 -4.11
N ALA A 227 -7.50 0.81 -3.52
CA ALA A 227 -7.88 1.16 -2.17
C ALA A 227 -9.31 1.71 -2.08
N ASP A 228 -9.92 1.57 -0.91
CA ASP A 228 -11.14 2.29 -0.52
C ASP A 228 -10.79 3.62 0.16
N VAL A 229 -9.63 3.64 0.85
CA VAL A 229 -9.15 4.78 1.63
C VAL A 229 -7.63 4.85 1.51
N VAL A 230 -7.07 6.06 1.53
CA VAL A 230 -5.61 6.28 1.50
C VAL A 230 -5.16 6.96 2.79
N LEU A 231 -4.20 6.34 3.48
CA LEU A 231 -3.56 6.86 4.68
C LEU A 231 -2.16 7.38 4.33
N VAL A 232 -1.90 8.64 4.63
CA VAL A 232 -0.59 9.28 4.44
C VAL A 232 0.09 9.43 5.79
N MET A 233 1.14 8.64 6.07
CA MET A 233 1.79 8.62 7.38
C MET A 233 2.81 9.73 7.57
N GLU A 234 3.71 9.93 6.63
CA GLU A 234 4.64 11.07 6.59
C GLU A 234 4.84 11.54 5.16
N ALA A 235 4.89 12.84 4.96
CA ALA A 235 5.14 13.45 3.66
C ALA A 235 5.83 14.81 3.79
N LYS A 236 6.91 14.99 3.01
CA LYS A 236 7.45 16.33 2.74
C LYS A 236 6.45 17.09 1.87
N GLU A 237 6.54 18.42 1.84
CA GLU A 237 5.65 19.30 1.06
C GLU A 237 5.60 18.96 -0.45
N LYS A 238 6.68 18.37 -0.98
CA LYS A 238 6.77 17.89 -2.37
C LYS A 238 7.09 16.38 -2.38
N SER A 239 6.24 15.58 -1.78
CA SER A 239 6.41 14.12 -1.71
C SER A 239 5.63 13.42 -2.81
N GLY A 240 6.18 12.32 -3.34
CA GLY A 240 5.47 11.43 -4.27
C GLY A 240 4.21 10.78 -3.65
N SER A 241 4.13 10.66 -2.32
CA SER A 241 2.94 10.17 -1.62
C SER A 241 1.76 11.16 -1.70
N LEU A 242 2.03 12.48 -1.82
CA LEU A 242 0.98 13.47 -2.07
C LEU A 242 0.34 13.28 -3.44
N ILE A 243 1.11 12.85 -4.45
CA ILE A 243 0.55 12.49 -5.77
C ILE A 243 -0.46 11.35 -5.64
N THR A 244 -0.19 10.37 -4.75
CA THR A 244 -1.14 9.28 -4.49
C THR A 244 -2.40 9.79 -3.78
N ALA A 245 -2.25 10.74 -2.85
CA ALA A 245 -3.39 11.38 -2.19
C ALA A 245 -4.25 12.19 -3.18
N ASP A 246 -3.62 12.98 -4.06
CA ASP A 246 -4.33 13.74 -5.09
C ASP A 246 -5.10 12.80 -6.04
N MET A 247 -4.47 11.72 -6.50
CA MET A 247 -5.12 10.70 -7.34
C MET A 247 -6.27 10.00 -6.60
N ALA A 248 -6.15 9.77 -5.30
CA ALA A 248 -7.24 9.23 -4.48
C ALA A 248 -8.45 10.16 -4.45
N LEU A 249 -8.22 11.45 -4.23
CA LEU A 249 -9.28 12.48 -4.24
C LEU A 249 -9.96 12.58 -5.62
N GLU A 250 -9.17 12.57 -6.71
CA GLU A 250 -9.70 12.53 -8.09
C GLU A 250 -10.55 11.28 -8.36
N GLN A 251 -10.25 10.17 -7.68
CA GLN A 251 -10.98 8.90 -7.76
C GLN A 251 -12.15 8.82 -6.78
N GLY A 252 -12.46 9.90 -6.04
CA GLY A 252 -13.54 9.97 -5.04
C GLY A 252 -13.28 9.11 -3.80
N LYS A 253 -12.01 8.92 -3.43
CA LYS A 253 -11.61 8.17 -2.23
C LYS A 253 -11.31 9.11 -1.07
N ASP A 254 -11.59 8.66 0.14
CA ASP A 254 -11.21 9.38 1.34
C ASP A 254 -9.69 9.32 1.57
N VAL A 255 -9.15 10.43 2.02
CA VAL A 255 -7.74 10.57 2.37
C VAL A 255 -7.62 11.00 3.82
N TYR A 256 -6.81 10.26 4.58
CA TYR A 256 -6.45 10.60 5.95
C TYR A 256 -4.95 10.83 6.04
N ALA A 257 -4.55 11.74 6.93
CA ALA A 257 -3.16 12.06 7.14
C ALA A 257 -2.78 12.02 8.63
N LEU A 258 -1.61 11.46 8.91
CA LEU A 258 -1.07 11.41 10.26
C LEU A 258 -0.53 12.79 10.64
N PRO A 259 -1.03 13.43 11.72
CA PRO A 259 -0.51 14.71 12.17
C PRO A 259 0.90 14.54 12.74
N GLY A 260 1.70 15.58 12.62
CA GLY A 260 3.04 15.58 13.20
C GLY A 260 3.51 16.99 13.55
N PRO A 261 4.69 17.13 14.18
CA PRO A 261 5.19 18.41 14.63
C PRO A 261 5.30 19.43 13.50
N VAL A 262 4.82 20.64 13.72
CA VAL A 262 4.80 21.72 12.71
C VAL A 262 6.20 22.14 12.23
N ASN A 263 7.22 21.91 13.04
CA ASN A 263 8.63 22.15 12.69
C ASN A 263 9.30 20.98 11.97
N SER A 264 8.66 19.82 11.88
CA SER A 264 9.16 18.67 11.14
C SER A 264 8.87 18.82 9.65
N HIS A 265 9.91 18.73 8.81
CA HIS A 265 9.75 18.76 7.36
C HIS A 265 9.04 17.52 6.80
N LEU A 266 9.08 16.38 7.52
CA LEU A 266 8.36 15.14 7.17
C LEU A 266 6.86 15.21 7.46
N SER A 267 6.43 16.14 8.33
CA SER A 267 5.02 16.32 8.69
C SER A 267 4.31 17.40 7.87
N LYS A 268 5.07 18.26 7.14
CA LYS A 268 4.49 19.39 6.42
C LYS A 268 3.45 18.99 5.40
N GLY A 269 3.68 17.94 4.63
CA GLY A 269 2.73 17.44 3.62
C GLY A 269 1.46 16.91 4.27
N CYS A 270 1.58 16.10 5.33
CA CYS A 270 0.43 15.59 6.08
C CYS A 270 -0.38 16.70 6.73
N ASN A 271 0.28 17.66 7.42
CA ASN A 271 -0.38 18.80 8.03
C ASN A 271 -1.07 19.70 6.98
N LEU A 272 -0.50 19.80 5.76
CA LEU A 272 -1.13 20.52 4.65
C LEU A 272 -2.38 19.79 4.15
N LEU A 273 -2.34 18.45 3.99
CA LEU A 273 -3.51 17.66 3.63
C LEU A 273 -4.65 17.84 4.65
N ILE A 274 -4.33 17.79 5.95
CA ILE A 274 -5.29 18.02 7.04
C ILE A 274 -5.90 19.41 6.92
N LYS A 275 -5.07 20.45 6.71
CA LYS A 275 -5.54 21.82 6.50
C LYS A 275 -6.46 21.94 5.28
N GLN A 276 -6.29 21.11 4.27
CA GLN A 276 -7.11 21.06 3.05
C GLN A 276 -8.37 20.20 3.20
N GLY A 277 -8.59 19.58 4.37
CA GLY A 277 -9.80 18.81 4.66
C GLY A 277 -9.63 17.30 4.66
N ALA A 278 -8.41 16.77 4.57
CA ALA A 278 -8.17 15.34 4.80
C ALA A 278 -8.50 14.97 6.24
N GLY A 279 -8.98 13.74 6.44
CA GLY A 279 -9.23 13.19 7.77
C GLY A 279 -7.94 13.13 8.60
N VAL A 280 -8.08 13.28 9.92
CA VAL A 280 -6.93 13.23 10.85
C VAL A 280 -6.78 11.82 11.38
N LEU A 281 -5.61 11.22 11.25
CA LEU A 281 -5.29 9.93 11.85
C LEU A 281 -4.89 10.12 13.31
N LEU A 282 -5.74 9.77 14.24
CA LEU A 282 -5.44 9.79 15.68
C LEU A 282 -5.08 8.39 16.20
N SER A 283 -5.90 7.39 15.84
CA SER A 283 -5.64 5.99 16.14
C SER A 283 -6.22 5.08 15.05
N PRO A 284 -5.71 3.85 14.87
CA PRO A 284 -6.33 2.90 13.96
C PRO A 284 -7.71 2.43 14.44
N GLU A 285 -7.96 2.45 15.75
CA GLU A 285 -9.24 2.09 16.37
C GLU A 285 -10.32 3.10 15.99
N ASP A 286 -10.02 4.40 15.92
CA ASP A 286 -10.96 5.44 15.49
C ASP A 286 -11.45 5.18 14.06
N LEU A 287 -10.54 4.79 13.15
CA LEU A 287 -10.91 4.40 11.79
C LEU A 287 -11.81 3.16 11.77
N LEU A 288 -11.50 2.15 12.59
CA LEU A 288 -12.30 0.94 12.67
C LEU A 288 -13.71 1.23 13.22
N GLU A 289 -13.84 2.15 14.18
CA GLU A 289 -15.13 2.62 14.67
C GLU A 289 -15.91 3.37 13.59
N GLU A 290 -15.27 4.33 12.92
CA GLU A 290 -15.85 5.11 11.83
C GLU A 290 -16.38 4.21 10.71
N TRP A 291 -15.67 3.13 10.41
CA TRP A 291 -16.06 2.17 9.37
C TRP A 291 -16.96 1.04 9.87
N GLY A 292 -17.34 1.04 11.16
CA GLY A 292 -18.28 0.08 11.74
C GLY A 292 -17.68 -1.31 12.03
N PHE A 293 -16.36 -1.45 12.04
CA PHE A 293 -15.69 -2.70 12.43
C PHE A 293 -15.64 -2.92 13.94
N LEU A 294 -15.72 -1.84 14.74
CA LEU A 294 -15.74 -1.88 16.19
C LEU A 294 -17.01 -1.20 16.73
N ASN A 295 -17.69 -1.87 17.68
CA ASN A 295 -18.76 -1.26 18.45
C ASN A 295 -18.18 -0.61 19.73
N ARG A 296 -18.44 0.68 19.97
CA ARG A 296 -18.00 1.42 21.19
C ARG A 296 -18.32 0.71 22.51
N GLN A 297 -19.34 -0.12 22.54
CA GLN A 297 -19.73 -0.86 23.76
C GLN A 297 -18.72 -1.94 24.19
N ASN A 298 -17.88 -2.44 23.28
CA ASN A 298 -16.85 -3.44 23.62
C ASN A 298 -15.53 -2.84 24.10
N GLN A 299 -15.25 -1.58 23.80
CA GLN A 299 -14.00 -0.92 24.26
C GLN A 299 -14.04 -0.59 25.76
N GLN A 300 -15.19 -0.27 26.33
CA GLN A 300 -15.30 -0.04 27.78
C GLN A 300 -15.00 -1.29 28.61
N LYS A 301 -15.16 -2.50 28.03
CA LYS A 301 -14.81 -3.76 28.72
C LYS A 301 -13.31 -4.12 28.62
N ASN A 302 -12.63 -3.69 27.59
CA ASN A 302 -11.19 -3.95 27.43
C ASN A 302 -10.29 -2.94 28.19
N ASN A 303 -10.79 -1.73 28.43
CA ASN A 303 -10.10 -0.74 29.27
C ASN A 303 -10.15 -1.07 30.79
N LEU A 304 -10.78 -2.16 31.19
CA LEU A 304 -10.92 -2.57 32.59
C LEU A 304 -9.92 -3.64 33.07
N LYS A 305 -8.92 -4.00 32.25
CA LYS A 305 -7.70 -4.64 32.79
C LYS A 305 -6.69 -3.58 33.24
N LYS A 306 -7.16 -2.62 34.06
CA LYS A 306 -6.26 -1.81 34.87
C LYS A 306 -5.71 -2.74 35.93
N PHE A 307 -4.44 -3.11 35.86
CA PHE A 307 -3.72 -3.61 37.03
C PHE A 307 -3.90 -2.56 38.12
N PRO A 308 -4.36 -2.92 39.32
CA PRO A 308 -4.45 -1.97 40.43
C PRO A 308 -3.03 -1.51 40.71
N LEU A 309 -2.69 -0.30 40.30
CA LEU A 309 -1.42 0.32 40.64
C LEU A 309 -1.50 0.77 42.08
N GLU A 310 -0.45 0.52 42.87
CA GLU A 310 -0.31 1.14 44.17
C GLU A 310 -0.21 2.66 44.04
N SER A 311 -0.52 3.39 45.10
CA SER A 311 -0.55 4.87 45.03
C SER A 311 0.78 5.47 44.58
N ALA A 312 1.92 4.87 44.99
CA ALA A 312 3.25 5.30 44.56
C ALA A 312 3.52 5.03 43.08
N GLU A 313 3.12 3.87 42.57
CA GLU A 313 3.22 3.52 41.16
C GLU A 313 2.37 4.46 40.26
N ASN A 314 1.15 4.81 40.70
CA ASN A 314 0.31 5.77 39.99
C ASN A 314 0.96 7.15 39.92
N ILE A 315 1.62 7.63 40.95
CA ILE A 315 2.34 8.91 40.96
C ILE A 315 3.47 8.87 39.93
N VAL A 316 4.32 7.84 39.95
CA VAL A 316 5.45 7.71 39.02
C VAL A 316 4.96 7.54 37.60
N TYR A 317 3.96 6.68 37.35
CA TYR A 317 3.37 6.44 36.04
C TYR A 317 2.76 7.73 35.45
N SER A 318 2.05 8.52 36.25
CA SER A 318 1.48 9.81 35.80
C SER A 318 2.55 10.87 35.52
N CYS A 319 3.72 10.77 36.12
CA CYS A 319 4.87 11.63 35.81
C CYS A 319 5.59 11.25 34.53
N LEU A 320 5.49 9.98 34.08
CA LEU A 320 5.95 9.53 32.77
C LEU A 320 4.95 10.00 31.70
N GLY A 321 5.42 10.38 30.56
CA GLY A 321 4.59 10.73 29.41
C GLY A 321 5.05 9.95 28.20
N PHE A 322 4.52 10.27 27.03
CA PHE A 322 4.93 9.67 25.76
C PHE A 322 6.37 10.00 25.35
N HIS A 323 7.00 10.99 26.00
CA HIS A 323 8.41 11.29 25.80
C HIS A 323 9.24 10.67 26.92
N PRO A 324 10.33 9.96 26.58
CA PRO A 324 11.21 9.36 27.60
C PRO A 324 11.70 10.42 28.61
N LYS A 325 11.77 10.02 29.88
CA LYS A 325 12.25 10.89 30.97
C LYS A 325 13.38 10.23 31.71
N TYR A 326 14.39 11.03 32.01
CA TYR A 326 15.51 10.61 32.81
C TYR A 326 15.13 10.47 34.29
N LEU A 327 15.83 9.59 34.98
CA LEU A 327 15.62 9.29 36.38
C LEU A 327 15.61 10.58 37.23
N GLU A 328 16.54 11.50 36.98
CA GLU A 328 16.66 12.77 37.69
C GLU A 328 15.40 13.64 37.54
N GLN A 329 14.78 13.66 36.34
CA GLN A 329 13.55 14.41 36.09
C GLN A 329 12.37 13.81 36.86
N LEU A 330 12.34 12.48 36.97
CA LEU A 330 11.30 11.80 37.74
C LEU A 330 11.49 12.03 39.27
N MET A 331 12.72 12.02 39.77
CA MET A 331 13.03 12.38 41.15
C MET A 331 12.60 13.79 41.51
N GLU A 332 12.87 14.75 40.61
CA GLU A 332 12.48 16.14 40.84
C GLU A 332 10.96 16.31 40.93
N ARG A 333 10.19 15.57 40.15
CA ARG A 333 8.73 15.64 40.12
C ARG A 333 8.06 14.86 41.22
N THR A 334 8.54 13.65 41.53
CA THR A 334 7.92 12.75 42.51
C THR A 334 8.40 12.97 43.94
N LYS A 335 9.59 13.59 44.10
CA LYS A 335 10.29 13.78 45.37
C LYS A 335 10.71 12.46 46.06
N TYR A 336 10.67 11.33 45.34
CA TYR A 336 11.19 10.06 45.83
C TYR A 336 12.71 10.01 45.77
N SER A 337 13.32 9.25 46.67
CA SER A 337 14.75 8.92 46.62
C SER A 337 15.06 8.02 45.43
N VAL A 338 16.34 7.96 45.04
CA VAL A 338 16.78 7.09 43.92
C VAL A 338 16.34 5.65 44.10
N THR A 339 16.51 5.12 45.33
CA THR A 339 16.19 3.72 45.65
C THR A 339 14.70 3.45 45.54
N GLU A 340 13.86 4.28 46.16
CA GLU A 340 12.41 4.14 46.07
C GLU A 340 11.90 4.24 44.62
N LEU A 341 12.44 5.18 43.85
CA LEU A 341 12.03 5.38 42.44
C LEU A 341 12.44 4.21 41.54
N LEU A 342 13.63 3.64 41.75
CA LEU A 342 14.08 2.46 41.00
C LEU A 342 13.22 1.24 41.32
N ASP A 343 12.86 1.00 42.58
CA ASP A 343 11.99 -0.12 42.97
C ASP A 343 10.60 0.02 42.30
N ILE A 344 10.05 1.23 42.26
CA ILE A 344 8.76 1.51 41.59
C ILE A 344 8.88 1.32 40.11
N LEU A 345 9.95 1.82 39.46
CA LEU A 345 10.18 1.69 38.02
C LEU A 345 10.34 0.22 37.59
N VAL A 346 11.09 -0.58 38.36
CA VAL A 346 11.19 -2.03 38.14
C VAL A 346 9.83 -2.71 38.26
N GLY A 347 9.03 -2.34 39.27
CA GLY A 347 7.65 -2.85 39.41
C GLY A 347 6.76 -2.53 38.22
N LEU A 348 6.82 -1.31 37.71
CA LEU A 348 6.07 -0.87 36.53
C LEU A 348 6.57 -1.56 35.22
N GLU A 349 7.87 -1.80 35.12
CA GLU A 349 8.47 -2.50 33.96
C GLU A 349 8.11 -3.99 33.99
N LEU A 350 8.13 -4.65 35.14
CA LEU A 350 7.66 -6.04 35.26
C LEU A 350 6.15 -6.19 34.93
N LYS A 351 5.35 -5.14 35.18
CA LYS A 351 3.94 -5.08 34.76
C LYS A 351 3.77 -4.75 33.30
N GLY A 352 4.85 -4.50 32.55
CA GLY A 352 4.82 -4.16 31.11
C GLY A 352 4.28 -2.77 30.81
N LEU A 353 4.17 -1.89 31.80
CA LEU A 353 3.59 -0.55 31.66
C LEU A 353 4.58 0.50 31.19
N ILE A 354 5.86 0.28 31.47
CA ILE A 354 6.97 1.14 31.06
C ILE A 354 8.14 0.30 30.55
N LYS A 355 9.07 0.94 29.87
CA LYS A 355 10.36 0.32 29.51
C LYS A 355 11.50 1.33 29.65
N GLU A 356 12.69 0.85 29.96
CA GLU A 356 13.92 1.60 29.86
C GLU A 356 14.35 1.68 28.38
N ILE A 357 14.30 2.88 27.82
CA ILE A 357 14.66 3.13 26.39
C ILE A 357 16.20 3.24 26.23
N SER A 358 16.84 3.83 27.21
CA SER A 358 18.28 3.93 27.35
C SER A 358 18.62 4.08 28.82
N LYS A 359 19.88 3.91 29.21
CA LYS A 359 20.30 3.93 30.62
C LYS A 359 19.67 5.08 31.38
N ASN A 360 18.87 4.72 32.41
CA ASN A 360 18.14 5.63 33.29
C ASN A 360 17.10 6.54 32.57
N ASN A 361 16.58 6.12 31.44
CA ASN A 361 15.61 6.90 30.66
C ASN A 361 14.40 6.01 30.35
N TYR A 362 13.24 6.34 30.90
CA TYR A 362 12.04 5.51 30.90
C TYR A 362 10.91 6.15 30.12
N ALA A 363 10.13 5.33 29.44
CA ALA A 363 8.91 5.76 28.75
C ALA A 363 7.77 4.75 29.00
N ILE A 364 6.53 5.22 28.87
CA ILE A 364 5.34 4.37 28.89
C ILE A 364 5.42 3.43 27.68
N VAL A 365 5.13 2.15 27.90
CA VAL A 365 4.91 1.18 26.82
C VAL A 365 3.49 1.39 26.32
N GLU A 366 3.32 1.78 25.06
CA GLU A 366 2.02 1.68 24.41
C GLU A 366 1.68 0.19 24.27
N GLU A 367 0.58 -0.24 24.89
CA GLU A 367 0.04 -1.58 24.63
C GLU A 367 -0.23 -1.71 23.13
N GLY A 368 0.45 -2.67 22.47
CA GLY A 368 0.37 -2.97 21.06
C GLY A 368 -0.89 -3.75 20.67
#